data_5f3695f3763780042e24e1305a0931dd
#
_entry.id   5f3695f3763780042e24e1305a0931dd
#
_cell.length_a   1.000
_cell.length_b   1.000
_cell.length_c   1.000
_cell.angle_alpha   90.00
_cell.angle_beta   90.00
_cell.angle_gamma   90.00
#
_symmetry.space_group_name_H-M   'P 1'
#
loop_
_entity.id
_entity.type
_entity.pdbx_description
1 polymer ?
#
loop_
_entity_poly.entity_id
_entity_poly.type
_entity_poly.pdbx_seq_one_letter_code
_entity_poly.pdbx_strand_id
1 'polypeptide(L)'
;MYKTKIDNLDLKQIADSGQCFRWKNTGENEYTVVAFDRALRIKQDGNEFELDCDEADWNNIWKSYLDMDTDYAGIAKLIADGDDAHLKEAYAYGSGVRILRQDLWEMIVTFMISQNNNIKRITNSVDLLCRRCGHKIDGSAEGEELYTFPKPLEVPDEVFDDRSMGFGYRAPYLKEIYEYGANNPDWLDNLRKMSYDEAMESLLTRKGIGKKVANCICLFGLHHVDAFPIDTHVKQLLDKYYSDGFDFERYKGVAGIIQQYLFCLLYTSPSPRDVEES
;
A
#
# COMPACT_ATOMS: atom_id res chain seq x y z
N MET A 1 11.81 -20.68 -10.72
CA MET A 1 10.69 -19.93 -11.32
C MET A 1 9.40 -20.69 -11.04
N TYR A 2 8.48 -20.07 -10.35
CA TYR A 2 7.19 -20.61 -9.98
C TYR A 2 6.11 -20.10 -10.93
N LYS A 3 5.18 -20.97 -11.37
CA LYS A 3 4.08 -20.60 -12.26
C LYS A 3 2.75 -20.94 -11.60
N THR A 4 1.81 -20.01 -11.70
CA THR A 4 0.48 -20.19 -11.11
C THR A 4 -0.58 -19.43 -11.90
N LYS A 5 -1.86 -19.77 -11.66
CA LYS A 5 -2.99 -19.01 -12.19
C LYS A 5 -3.67 -18.28 -11.05
N ILE A 6 -3.94 -17.00 -11.27
CA ILE A 6 -4.60 -16.15 -10.28
C ILE A 6 -5.71 -15.36 -10.99
N ASP A 7 -6.93 -15.57 -10.59
CA ASP A 7 -8.06 -14.79 -11.07
C ASP A 7 -8.22 -13.51 -10.24
N ASN A 8 -8.78 -12.46 -10.84
CA ASN A 8 -9.00 -11.16 -10.19
C ASN A 8 -7.72 -10.59 -9.56
N LEU A 9 -6.61 -10.63 -10.31
CA LEU A 9 -5.38 -9.95 -9.98
C LEU A 9 -4.79 -9.32 -11.23
N ASP A 10 -4.43 -8.04 -11.12
CA ASP A 10 -3.76 -7.28 -12.17
C ASP A 10 -2.58 -6.50 -11.57
N LEU A 11 -1.36 -6.82 -12.01
CA LEU A 11 -0.14 -6.22 -11.47
C LEU A 11 -0.09 -4.71 -11.68
N LYS A 12 -0.56 -4.24 -12.84
CA LYS A 12 -0.57 -2.81 -13.14
C LYS A 12 -1.55 -2.07 -12.25
N GLN A 13 -2.76 -2.60 -12.07
CA GLN A 13 -3.76 -2.00 -11.19
C GLN A 13 -3.27 -1.94 -9.75
N ILE A 14 -2.59 -2.99 -9.25
CA ILE A 14 -1.99 -3.00 -7.92
C ILE A 14 -0.89 -1.94 -7.82
N ALA A 15 0.03 -1.89 -8.78
CA ALA A 15 1.13 -0.93 -8.79
C ALA A 15 0.64 0.54 -8.81
N ASP A 16 -0.45 0.80 -9.54
CA ASP A 16 -1.04 2.14 -9.70
C ASP A 16 -2.05 2.49 -8.56
N SER A 17 -2.39 1.56 -7.67
CA SER A 17 -3.41 1.74 -6.63
C SER A 17 -3.00 2.64 -5.46
N GLY A 18 -1.74 3.09 -5.41
CA GLY A 18 -1.24 3.96 -4.35
C GLY A 18 -1.03 3.30 -2.99
N GLN A 19 -1.05 1.98 -2.92
CA GLN A 19 -0.82 1.20 -1.70
C GLN A 19 0.63 0.75 -1.52
N CYS A 20 1.42 0.65 -2.61
CA CYS A 20 2.80 0.16 -2.60
C CYS A 20 3.72 1.12 -3.37
N PHE A 21 4.95 1.30 -2.88
CA PHE A 21 5.90 2.28 -3.42
C PHE A 21 7.26 1.66 -3.77
N ARG A 22 7.35 0.32 -3.69
CA ARG A 22 8.56 -0.45 -4.00
C ARG A 22 8.31 -1.50 -5.09
N TRP A 23 7.30 -1.23 -5.91
CA TRP A 23 7.02 -1.94 -7.14
C TRP A 23 7.61 -1.15 -8.31
N LYS A 24 8.48 -1.77 -9.09
CA LYS A 24 9.13 -1.14 -10.24
C LYS A 24 8.76 -1.89 -11.50
N ASN A 25 8.15 -1.20 -12.45
CA ASN A 25 7.90 -1.77 -13.76
C ASN A 25 9.24 -2.03 -14.47
N THR A 26 9.48 -3.25 -14.92
CA THR A 26 10.71 -3.71 -15.59
C THR A 26 10.48 -4.20 -17.01
N GLY A 27 9.21 -4.25 -17.44
CA GLY A 27 8.84 -4.68 -18.79
C GLY A 27 7.32 -4.63 -18.98
N GLU A 28 6.86 -5.13 -20.12
CA GLU A 28 5.43 -5.24 -20.37
C GLU A 28 4.83 -6.28 -19.42
N ASN A 29 3.90 -5.81 -18.56
CA ASN A 29 3.26 -6.60 -17.49
C ASN A 29 4.27 -7.32 -16.56
N GLU A 30 5.45 -6.74 -16.36
CA GLU A 30 6.52 -7.29 -15.53
C GLU A 30 6.97 -6.28 -14.49
N TYR A 31 7.11 -6.74 -13.25
CA TYR A 31 7.47 -5.91 -12.11
C TYR A 31 8.54 -6.57 -11.25
N THR A 32 9.50 -5.75 -10.77
CA THR A 32 10.32 -6.09 -9.61
C THR A 32 9.64 -5.55 -8.37
N VAL A 33 9.36 -6.43 -7.44
CA VAL A 33 8.71 -6.15 -6.14
C VAL A 33 9.73 -6.35 -5.03
N VAL A 34 9.91 -5.35 -4.19
CA VAL A 34 10.68 -5.50 -2.94
C VAL A 34 9.73 -5.45 -1.77
N ALA A 35 9.69 -6.52 -1.00
CA ALA A 35 8.87 -6.64 0.20
C ALA A 35 9.62 -7.44 1.26
N PHE A 36 9.49 -7.03 2.51
CA PHE A 36 10.27 -7.58 3.61
C PHE A 36 11.78 -7.45 3.30
N ASP A 37 12.54 -8.53 3.43
CA ASP A 37 13.97 -8.57 3.12
C ASP A 37 14.25 -9.28 1.77
N ARG A 38 13.27 -9.26 0.83
CA ARG A 38 13.32 -10.04 -0.42
C ARG A 38 12.92 -9.22 -1.63
N ALA A 39 13.38 -9.69 -2.79
CA ALA A 39 12.95 -9.19 -4.09
C ALA A 39 12.27 -10.33 -4.86
N LEU A 40 11.25 -9.97 -5.64
CA LEU A 40 10.53 -10.87 -6.54
C LEU A 40 10.40 -10.21 -7.89
N ARG A 41 10.75 -10.92 -8.96
CA ARG A 41 10.27 -10.59 -10.30
C ARG A 41 8.99 -11.36 -10.55
N ILE A 42 7.97 -10.65 -11.00
CA ILE A 42 6.69 -11.21 -11.33
C ILE A 42 6.22 -10.70 -12.68
N LYS A 43 5.76 -11.61 -13.53
CA LYS A 43 5.23 -11.32 -14.86
C LYS A 43 3.82 -11.88 -14.99
N GLN A 44 2.96 -11.15 -15.67
CA GLN A 44 1.57 -11.51 -15.91
C GLN A 44 1.27 -11.65 -17.40
N ASP A 45 0.59 -12.74 -17.76
CA ASP A 45 -0.02 -12.94 -19.07
C ASP A 45 -1.47 -13.42 -18.87
N GLY A 46 -2.42 -12.49 -18.96
CA GLY A 46 -3.81 -12.76 -18.60
C GLY A 46 -3.94 -13.15 -17.12
N ASN A 47 -4.37 -14.39 -16.85
CA ASN A 47 -4.44 -14.94 -15.50
C ASN A 47 -3.26 -15.88 -15.15
N GLU A 48 -2.29 -16.01 -16.03
CA GLU A 48 -1.07 -16.78 -15.79
C GLU A 48 0.05 -15.88 -15.26
N PHE A 49 0.72 -16.35 -14.20
CA PHE A 49 1.77 -15.60 -13.53
C PHE A 49 3.06 -16.44 -13.46
N GLU A 50 4.17 -15.80 -13.80
CA GLU A 50 5.52 -16.33 -13.63
C GLU A 50 6.23 -15.51 -12.55
N LEU A 51 6.72 -16.20 -11.50
CA LEU A 51 7.38 -15.60 -10.35
C LEU A 51 8.80 -16.16 -10.24
N ASP A 52 9.79 -15.28 -10.10
CA ASP A 52 11.19 -15.68 -9.89
C ASP A 52 11.43 -16.04 -8.42
N CYS A 53 10.77 -17.09 -7.97
CA CYS A 53 10.91 -17.68 -6.66
C CYS A 53 10.76 -19.20 -6.77
N ASP A 54 11.05 -19.91 -5.68
CA ASP A 54 10.72 -21.32 -5.56
C ASP A 54 9.32 -21.51 -4.93
N GLU A 55 8.86 -22.76 -4.83
CA GLU A 55 7.56 -23.09 -4.26
C GLU A 55 7.49 -22.80 -2.76
N ALA A 56 8.60 -22.92 -2.04
CA ALA A 56 8.66 -22.63 -0.62
C ALA A 56 8.48 -21.13 -0.35
N ASP A 57 9.17 -20.27 -1.10
CA ASP A 57 9.02 -18.81 -1.01
C ASP A 57 7.62 -18.37 -1.44
N TRP A 58 7.04 -19.00 -2.48
CA TRP A 58 5.65 -18.77 -2.84
C TRP A 58 4.70 -19.04 -1.68
N ASN A 59 4.77 -20.23 -1.11
CA ASN A 59 3.84 -20.65 -0.06
C ASN A 59 4.02 -19.90 1.26
N ASN A 60 5.26 -19.52 1.60
CA ASN A 60 5.58 -18.92 2.90
C ASN A 60 5.48 -17.38 2.89
N ILE A 61 5.60 -16.73 1.72
CA ILE A 61 5.74 -15.27 1.63
C ILE A 61 4.76 -14.69 0.60
N TRP A 62 4.96 -15.00 -0.68
CA TRP A 62 4.32 -14.27 -1.76
C TRP A 62 2.82 -14.53 -1.88
N LYS A 63 2.39 -15.74 -1.56
CA LYS A 63 0.97 -16.10 -1.48
C LYS A 63 0.22 -15.21 -0.48
N SER A 64 0.78 -15.04 0.71
CA SER A 64 0.22 -14.15 1.71
C SER A 64 0.34 -12.68 1.29
N TYR A 65 1.51 -12.26 0.80
CA TYR A 65 1.74 -10.89 0.35
C TYR A 65 0.73 -10.42 -0.70
N LEU A 66 0.42 -11.28 -1.68
CA LEU A 66 -0.56 -11.02 -2.74
C LEU A 66 -2.01 -11.24 -2.29
N ASP A 67 -2.25 -11.45 -1.00
CA ASP A 67 -3.58 -11.63 -0.39
C ASP A 67 -4.43 -12.71 -1.08
N MET A 68 -3.85 -13.90 -1.24
CA MET A 68 -4.51 -15.01 -1.94
C MET A 68 -5.62 -15.67 -1.13
N ASP A 69 -5.71 -15.40 0.19
CA ASP A 69 -6.69 -16.03 1.08
C ASP A 69 -8.01 -15.26 1.16
N THR A 70 -8.06 -14.01 0.67
CA THR A 70 -9.29 -13.20 0.63
C THR A 70 -10.19 -13.62 -0.56
N ASP A 71 -11.49 -13.78 -0.30
CA ASP A 71 -12.49 -14.18 -1.31
C ASP A 71 -12.90 -12.98 -2.20
N TYR A 72 -12.03 -12.59 -3.13
CA TYR A 72 -12.32 -11.53 -4.10
C TYR A 72 -13.48 -11.88 -5.05
N ALA A 73 -13.76 -13.17 -5.29
CA ALA A 73 -14.90 -13.60 -6.09
C ALA A 73 -16.22 -13.36 -5.34
N GLY A 74 -16.25 -13.60 -4.04
CA GLY A 74 -17.39 -13.26 -3.18
C GLY A 74 -17.63 -11.76 -3.11
N ILE A 75 -16.57 -10.94 -3.05
CA ILE A 75 -16.68 -9.46 -3.10
C ILE A 75 -17.26 -9.01 -4.45
N ALA A 76 -16.78 -9.56 -5.56
CA ALA A 76 -17.30 -9.29 -6.90
C ALA A 76 -18.81 -9.58 -6.97
N LYS A 77 -19.24 -10.71 -6.42
CA LYS A 77 -20.65 -11.08 -6.35
C LYS A 77 -21.47 -10.12 -5.48
N LEU A 78 -20.95 -9.74 -4.30
CA LEU A 78 -21.59 -8.76 -3.41
C LEU A 78 -21.86 -7.42 -4.13
N ILE A 79 -20.89 -6.95 -4.93
CA ILE A 79 -21.02 -5.73 -5.74
C ILE A 79 -22.04 -5.93 -6.88
N ALA A 80 -21.96 -7.06 -7.60
CA ALA A 80 -22.84 -7.36 -8.73
C ALA A 80 -24.31 -7.47 -8.32
N ASP A 81 -24.58 -8.11 -7.17
CA ASP A 81 -25.92 -8.29 -6.61
C ASP A 81 -26.48 -6.98 -6.00
N GLY A 82 -25.66 -5.95 -5.83
CA GLY A 82 -26.07 -4.63 -5.36
C GLY A 82 -26.73 -3.79 -6.43
N ASP A 83 -27.19 -2.61 -6.04
CA ASP A 83 -27.81 -1.59 -6.89
C ASP A 83 -26.95 -0.32 -7.07
N ASP A 84 -25.77 -0.28 -6.46
CA ASP A 84 -24.82 0.83 -6.56
C ASP A 84 -24.12 0.83 -7.92
N ALA A 85 -24.62 1.65 -8.84
CA ALA A 85 -24.10 1.75 -10.20
C ALA A 85 -22.66 2.30 -10.23
N HIS A 86 -22.33 3.28 -9.34
CA HIS A 86 -21.00 3.87 -9.30
C HIS A 86 -19.95 2.88 -8.77
N LEU A 87 -20.32 2.08 -7.76
CA LEU A 87 -19.44 1.03 -7.28
C LEU A 87 -19.23 -0.09 -8.31
N LYS A 88 -20.28 -0.45 -9.10
CA LYS A 88 -20.12 -1.40 -10.21
C LYS A 88 -19.15 -0.90 -11.28
N GLU A 89 -19.20 0.40 -11.60
CA GLU A 89 -18.25 1.04 -12.51
C GLU A 89 -16.82 1.00 -11.93
N ALA A 90 -16.66 1.34 -10.64
CA ALA A 90 -15.38 1.31 -9.95
C ALA A 90 -14.79 -0.12 -9.90
N TYR A 91 -15.60 -1.12 -9.63
CA TYR A 91 -15.19 -2.51 -9.66
C TYR A 91 -14.79 -2.96 -11.08
N ALA A 92 -15.57 -2.62 -12.10
CA ALA A 92 -15.24 -2.98 -13.49
C ALA A 92 -13.89 -2.42 -13.91
N TYR A 93 -13.52 -1.24 -13.39
CA TYR A 93 -12.21 -0.62 -13.62
C TYR A 93 -11.09 -1.28 -12.81
N GLY A 94 -11.29 -1.51 -11.51
CA GLY A 94 -10.28 -1.91 -10.53
C GLY A 94 -10.35 -3.39 -10.10
N SER A 95 -11.02 -4.26 -10.86
CA SER A 95 -11.31 -5.65 -10.46
C SER A 95 -10.08 -6.52 -10.18
N GLY A 96 -8.90 -6.13 -10.66
CA GLY A 96 -7.63 -6.80 -10.39
C GLY A 96 -6.87 -6.26 -9.18
N VAL A 97 -7.39 -5.24 -8.50
CA VAL A 97 -6.75 -4.70 -7.29
C VAL A 97 -6.99 -5.61 -6.09
N ARG A 98 -5.93 -5.89 -5.36
CA ARG A 98 -5.97 -6.59 -4.07
C ARG A 98 -5.31 -5.74 -2.99
N ILE A 99 -5.69 -5.93 -1.74
CA ILE A 99 -5.01 -5.30 -0.60
C ILE A 99 -3.80 -6.15 -0.23
N LEU A 100 -2.61 -5.67 -0.57
CA LEU A 100 -1.37 -6.37 -0.26
C LEU A 100 -1.13 -6.45 1.26
N ARG A 101 -0.59 -7.59 1.73
CA ARG A 101 -0.15 -7.76 3.13
C ARG A 101 1.30 -7.32 3.25
N GLN A 102 1.50 -6.04 3.45
CA GLN A 102 2.81 -5.41 3.45
C GLN A 102 3.45 -5.38 4.84
N ASP A 103 4.75 -5.07 4.89
CA ASP A 103 5.43 -4.88 6.18
C ASP A 103 4.86 -3.68 6.94
N LEU A 104 4.48 -3.90 8.19
CA LEU A 104 3.84 -2.86 9.01
C LEU A 104 4.73 -1.65 9.24
N TRP A 105 6.04 -1.88 9.50
CA TRP A 105 6.97 -0.78 9.72
C TRP A 105 7.17 0.06 8.46
N GLU A 106 7.35 -0.59 7.32
CA GLU A 106 7.43 0.08 6.01
C GLU A 106 6.18 0.92 5.75
N MET A 107 4.99 0.38 6.03
CA MET A 107 3.73 1.10 5.82
C MET A 107 3.59 2.31 6.76
N ILE A 108 3.98 2.20 8.03
CA ILE A 108 3.97 3.34 8.95
C ILE A 108 4.81 4.49 8.38
N VAL A 109 6.07 4.22 8.05
CA VAL A 109 7.01 5.25 7.59
C VAL A 109 6.59 5.81 6.22
N THR A 110 6.22 4.93 5.29
CA THR A 110 5.85 5.33 3.93
C THR A 110 4.59 6.19 3.90
N PHE A 111 3.57 5.83 4.68
CA PHE A 111 2.36 6.65 4.75
C PHE A 111 2.56 7.96 5.53
N MET A 112 3.52 8.03 6.44
CA MET A 112 3.97 9.31 6.99
C MET A 112 4.66 10.18 5.92
N ILE A 113 5.49 9.61 5.05
CA ILE A 113 6.10 10.31 3.90
C ILE A 113 5.03 10.74 2.89
N SER A 114 3.95 9.99 2.75
CA SER A 114 2.89 10.23 1.74
C SER A 114 2.02 11.46 2.02
N GLN A 115 2.04 12.02 3.22
CA GLN A 115 1.20 13.14 3.60
C GLN A 115 1.44 14.37 2.71
N ASN A 116 0.39 14.89 2.08
CA ASN A 116 0.47 16.06 1.20
C ASN A 116 1.66 15.94 0.20
N ASN A 117 1.73 14.81 -0.51
CA ASN A 117 2.84 14.45 -1.39
C ASN A 117 2.29 13.74 -2.63
N ASN A 118 3.10 13.57 -3.67
CA ASN A 118 2.73 12.80 -4.86
C ASN A 118 3.53 11.49 -4.95
N ILE A 119 2.99 10.52 -5.67
CA ILE A 119 3.55 9.16 -5.79
C ILE A 119 5.03 9.18 -6.17
N LYS A 120 5.41 9.96 -7.19
CA LYS A 120 6.81 10.04 -7.65
C LYS A 120 7.77 10.50 -6.56
N ARG A 121 7.39 11.51 -5.77
CA ARG A 121 8.21 12.01 -4.67
C ARG A 121 8.26 11.05 -3.49
N ILE A 122 7.15 10.37 -3.20
CA ILE A 122 7.09 9.35 -2.16
C ILE A 122 8.04 8.20 -2.52
N THR A 123 7.90 7.63 -3.72
CA THR A 123 8.76 6.56 -4.23
C THR A 123 10.23 6.93 -4.17
N ASN A 124 10.57 8.16 -4.61
CA ASN A 124 11.96 8.64 -4.56
C ASN A 124 12.50 8.74 -3.12
N SER A 125 11.73 9.29 -2.18
CA SER A 125 12.16 9.41 -0.79
C SER A 125 12.32 8.03 -0.12
N VAL A 126 11.43 7.09 -0.42
CA VAL A 126 11.51 5.70 0.05
C VAL A 126 12.74 4.99 -0.53
N ASP A 127 12.99 5.12 -1.84
CA ASP A 127 14.17 4.52 -2.49
C ASP A 127 15.48 5.08 -1.91
N LEU A 128 15.58 6.41 -1.74
CA LEU A 128 16.73 7.06 -1.12
C LEU A 128 16.97 6.55 0.32
N LEU A 129 15.90 6.41 1.10
CA LEU A 129 15.98 5.91 2.47
C LEU A 129 16.51 4.46 2.50
N CYS A 130 15.97 3.60 1.65
CA CYS A 130 16.42 2.22 1.53
C CYS A 130 17.87 2.11 1.06
N ARG A 131 18.28 2.87 0.04
CA ARG A 131 19.66 2.87 -0.46
C ARG A 131 20.66 3.36 0.56
N ARG A 132 20.28 4.33 1.37
CA ARG A 132 21.18 4.96 2.34
C ARG A 132 21.32 4.16 3.63
N CYS A 133 20.25 3.53 4.08
CA CYS A 133 20.16 2.93 5.40
C CYS A 133 19.78 1.45 5.40
N GLY A 134 19.25 0.92 4.29
CA GLY A 134 18.91 -0.49 4.17
C GLY A 134 20.11 -1.36 3.80
N HIS A 135 19.91 -2.67 3.86
CA HIS A 135 20.89 -3.67 3.45
C HIS A 135 20.64 -4.11 2.01
N LYS A 136 21.73 -4.34 1.27
CA LYS A 136 21.61 -4.85 -0.10
C LYS A 136 20.99 -6.24 -0.09
N ILE A 137 19.99 -6.45 -0.95
CA ILE A 137 19.32 -7.73 -1.11
C ILE A 137 20.15 -8.59 -2.10
N ASP A 138 20.54 -9.79 -1.66
CA ASP A 138 21.23 -10.75 -2.49
C ASP A 138 20.28 -11.32 -3.56
N GLY A 139 20.84 -11.65 -4.75
CA GLY A 139 20.06 -12.23 -5.86
C GLY A 139 19.29 -11.20 -6.70
N SER A 140 19.51 -9.90 -6.51
CA SER A 140 19.08 -8.87 -7.46
C SER A 140 19.67 -9.19 -8.84
N ALA A 141 18.90 -8.94 -9.92
CA ALA A 141 19.40 -9.14 -11.27
C ALA A 141 20.67 -8.32 -11.53
N GLU A 142 21.48 -8.77 -12.47
CA GLU A 142 22.70 -8.10 -12.87
C GLU A 142 22.40 -6.65 -13.25
N GLY A 143 22.98 -5.69 -12.51
CA GLY A 143 22.78 -4.26 -12.71
C GLY A 143 21.62 -3.62 -11.91
N GLU A 144 20.87 -4.37 -11.11
CA GLU A 144 19.81 -3.82 -10.24
C GLU A 144 20.25 -3.89 -8.77
N GLU A 145 20.36 -2.74 -8.13
CA GLU A 145 20.65 -2.66 -6.69
C GLU A 145 19.35 -2.45 -5.91
N LEU A 146 18.94 -3.47 -5.17
CA LEU A 146 17.77 -3.49 -4.32
C LEU A 146 18.20 -3.55 -2.84
N TYR A 147 17.46 -2.86 -1.99
CA TYR A 147 17.79 -2.71 -0.58
C TYR A 147 16.57 -3.01 0.29
N THR A 148 16.79 -3.54 1.48
CA THR A 148 15.75 -3.72 2.49
C THR A 148 15.21 -2.37 2.97
N PHE A 149 14.01 -2.36 3.54
CA PHE A 149 13.52 -1.18 4.23
C PHE A 149 14.21 -1.08 5.59
N PRO A 150 14.80 0.10 5.96
CA PRO A 150 15.61 0.20 7.17
C PRO A 150 14.76 0.15 8.44
N LYS A 151 15.21 -0.65 9.41
CA LYS A 151 14.59 -0.82 10.73
C LYS A 151 14.85 0.39 11.64
N PRO A 152 14.12 0.53 12.76
CA PRO A 152 14.23 1.70 13.65
C PRO A 152 15.65 2.08 14.08
N LEU A 153 16.53 1.09 14.32
CA LEU A 153 17.90 1.32 14.76
C LEU A 153 18.91 1.53 13.63
N GLU A 154 18.49 1.45 12.37
CA GLU A 154 19.39 1.48 11.21
C GLU A 154 19.51 2.87 10.57
N VAL A 155 18.68 3.83 11.00
CA VAL A 155 18.65 5.18 10.41
C VAL A 155 19.28 6.17 11.39
N PRO A 156 20.45 6.71 11.06
CA PRO A 156 21.09 7.73 11.89
C PRO A 156 20.38 9.09 11.79
N ASP A 157 20.48 9.88 12.84
CA ASP A 157 19.76 11.15 13.00
C ASP A 157 20.00 12.16 11.87
N GLU A 158 21.21 12.21 11.34
CA GLU A 158 21.58 13.12 10.25
C GLU A 158 20.81 12.88 8.95
N VAL A 159 20.21 11.69 8.77
CA VAL A 159 19.36 11.38 7.61
C VAL A 159 18.09 12.21 7.62
N PHE A 160 17.53 12.49 8.79
CA PHE A 160 16.34 13.32 8.93
C PHE A 160 16.60 14.80 8.69
N ASP A 161 17.84 15.26 8.91
CA ASP A 161 18.27 16.65 8.67
C ASP A 161 18.69 16.88 7.21
N ASP A 162 18.90 15.81 6.44
CA ASP A 162 19.31 15.88 5.03
C ASP A 162 18.14 16.22 4.11
N ARG A 163 18.13 17.43 3.56
CA ARG A 163 17.09 17.92 2.65
C ARG A 163 16.97 17.11 1.37
N SER A 164 18.04 16.42 0.93
CA SER A 164 18.04 15.58 -0.27
C SER A 164 17.12 14.37 -0.14
N MET A 165 16.80 13.94 1.08
CA MET A 165 15.85 12.85 1.35
C MET A 165 14.40 13.18 0.95
N GLY A 166 14.08 14.46 0.77
CA GLY A 166 12.75 14.89 0.35
C GLY A 166 11.66 14.80 1.42
N PHE A 167 12.03 14.61 2.70
CA PHE A 167 11.08 14.52 3.81
C PHE A 167 10.35 15.83 4.11
N GLY A 168 11.03 16.98 3.90
CA GLY A 168 10.48 18.31 4.14
C GLY A 168 9.99 18.46 5.58
N TYR A 169 8.77 19.01 5.77
CA TYR A 169 8.19 19.22 7.11
C TYR A 169 7.92 17.92 7.89
N ARG A 170 7.99 16.75 7.24
CA ARG A 170 7.75 15.44 7.85
C ARG A 170 8.97 14.91 8.59
N ALA A 171 10.18 15.46 8.31
CA ALA A 171 11.42 14.99 8.89
C ALA A 171 11.38 14.86 10.43
N PRO A 172 10.87 15.85 11.20
CA PRO A 172 10.77 15.72 12.65
C PRO A 172 9.84 14.59 13.11
N TYR A 173 8.78 14.32 12.36
CA TYR A 173 7.83 13.24 12.67
C TYR A 173 8.41 11.87 12.34
N LEU A 174 9.16 11.78 11.24
CA LEU A 174 9.89 10.57 10.87
C LEU A 174 10.98 10.26 11.89
N LYS A 175 11.74 11.25 12.34
CA LYS A 175 12.73 11.08 13.41
C LYS A 175 12.06 10.53 14.68
N GLU A 176 10.96 11.14 15.12
CA GLU A 176 10.25 10.71 16.33
C GLU A 176 9.73 9.27 16.22
N ILE A 177 9.15 8.87 15.06
CA ILE A 177 8.63 7.51 14.92
C ILE A 177 9.76 6.46 14.89
N TYR A 178 10.92 6.79 14.30
CA TYR A 178 12.10 5.94 14.34
C TYR A 178 12.65 5.78 15.76
N GLU A 179 12.78 6.90 16.51
CA GLU A 179 13.16 6.88 17.92
C GLU A 179 12.14 6.08 18.76
N TYR A 180 10.85 6.25 18.50
CA TYR A 180 9.81 5.53 19.21
C TYR A 180 9.88 4.02 18.93
N GLY A 181 10.03 3.61 17.68
CA GLY A 181 10.18 2.21 17.31
C GLY A 181 11.43 1.57 17.91
N ALA A 182 12.56 2.30 17.94
CA ALA A 182 13.80 1.84 18.56
C ALA A 182 13.66 1.61 20.09
N ASN A 183 12.93 2.50 20.77
CA ASN A 183 12.73 2.43 22.22
C ASN A 183 11.57 1.51 22.65
N ASN A 184 10.74 1.06 21.72
CA ASN A 184 9.58 0.20 21.99
C ASN A 184 9.55 -1.02 21.04
N PRO A 185 10.47 -1.98 21.20
CA PRO A 185 10.63 -3.10 20.26
C PRO A 185 9.37 -3.95 20.09
N ASP A 186 8.53 -4.07 21.11
CA ASP A 186 7.30 -4.86 21.07
C ASP A 186 6.10 -4.10 20.45
N TRP A 187 6.28 -2.83 20.08
CA TRP A 187 5.18 -1.98 19.61
C TRP A 187 4.48 -2.52 18.37
N LEU A 188 5.25 -2.93 17.37
CA LEU A 188 4.70 -3.47 16.13
C LEU A 188 3.95 -4.79 16.35
N ASP A 189 4.48 -5.67 17.23
CA ASP A 189 3.83 -6.94 17.56
C ASP A 189 2.56 -6.72 18.38
N ASN A 190 2.53 -5.69 19.21
CA ASN A 190 1.33 -5.29 19.92
C ASN A 190 0.29 -4.72 18.95
N LEU A 191 0.67 -3.84 18.01
CA LEU A 191 -0.24 -3.32 16.99
C LEU A 191 -0.88 -4.44 16.16
N ARG A 192 -0.13 -5.47 15.78
CA ARG A 192 -0.65 -6.63 15.02
C ARG A 192 -1.73 -7.42 15.75
N LYS A 193 -1.78 -7.33 17.08
CA LYS A 193 -2.76 -8.03 17.92
C LYS A 193 -3.99 -7.19 18.23
N MET A 194 -3.97 -5.90 17.94
CA MET A 194 -5.05 -4.96 18.23
C MET A 194 -6.20 -5.12 17.23
N SER A 195 -7.40 -4.88 17.70
CA SER A 195 -8.55 -4.61 16.81
C SER A 195 -8.32 -3.32 16.02
N TYR A 196 -9.14 -3.08 15.01
CA TYR A 196 -9.07 -1.85 14.21
C TYR A 196 -9.16 -0.58 15.07
N ASP A 197 -10.14 -0.54 16.00
CA ASP A 197 -10.34 0.63 16.86
C ASP A 197 -9.16 0.86 17.81
N GLU A 198 -8.65 -0.19 18.45
CA GLU A 198 -7.46 -0.12 19.31
C GLU A 198 -6.21 0.32 18.54
N ALA A 199 -6.00 -0.21 17.33
CA ALA A 199 -4.89 0.19 16.46
C ALA A 199 -5.00 1.66 16.05
N MET A 200 -6.20 2.12 15.68
CA MET A 200 -6.47 3.53 15.37
C MET A 200 -6.14 4.43 16.56
N GLU A 201 -6.63 4.10 17.75
CA GLU A 201 -6.34 4.87 18.98
C GLU A 201 -4.82 4.92 19.25
N SER A 202 -4.14 3.79 19.18
CA SER A 202 -2.68 3.69 19.38
C SER A 202 -1.91 4.54 18.38
N LEU A 203 -2.22 4.44 17.08
CA LEU A 203 -1.55 5.17 16.01
C LEU A 203 -1.78 6.68 16.13
N LEU A 204 -2.98 7.13 16.48
CA LEU A 204 -3.31 8.54 16.63
C LEU A 204 -2.58 9.22 17.79
N THR A 205 -1.99 8.47 18.73
CA THR A 205 -1.13 9.04 19.77
C THR A 205 0.25 9.45 19.23
N ARG A 206 0.63 9.03 18.03
CA ARG A 206 1.94 9.34 17.43
C ARG A 206 1.90 10.66 16.68
N LYS A 207 2.91 11.50 16.89
CA LYS A 207 3.02 12.77 16.16
C LYS A 207 3.17 12.52 14.66
N GLY A 208 2.45 13.31 13.88
CA GLY A 208 2.48 13.17 12.43
C GLY A 208 1.58 12.05 11.89
N ILE A 209 0.88 11.30 12.72
CA ILE A 209 -0.12 10.32 12.28
C ILE A 209 -1.52 10.88 12.55
N GLY A 210 -2.17 11.39 11.50
CA GLY A 210 -3.57 11.80 11.53
C GLY A 210 -4.51 10.66 11.09
N LYS A 211 -5.82 10.90 11.15
CA LYS A 211 -6.85 9.88 10.83
C LYS A 211 -6.65 9.19 9.49
N LYS A 212 -6.33 9.94 8.41
CA LYS A 212 -6.09 9.36 7.08
C LYS A 212 -4.89 8.42 7.09
N VAL A 213 -3.77 8.84 7.67
CA VAL A 213 -2.54 8.03 7.73
C VAL A 213 -2.75 6.79 8.59
N ALA A 214 -3.41 6.92 9.75
CA ALA A 214 -3.75 5.79 10.61
C ALA A 214 -4.61 4.75 9.87
N ASN A 215 -5.64 5.20 9.11
CA ASN A 215 -6.44 4.32 8.28
C ASN A 215 -5.63 3.60 7.18
N CYS A 216 -4.70 4.31 6.51
CA CYS A 216 -3.81 3.68 5.55
C CYS A 216 -2.92 2.61 6.20
N ILE A 217 -2.36 2.89 7.38
CA ILE A 217 -1.55 1.92 8.12
C ILE A 217 -2.40 0.72 8.54
N CYS A 218 -3.62 0.94 9.03
CA CYS A 218 -4.55 -0.12 9.38
C CYS A 218 -4.91 -1.00 8.17
N LEU A 219 -5.20 -0.39 7.01
CA LEU A 219 -5.56 -1.13 5.81
C LEU A 219 -4.37 -1.88 5.22
N PHE A 220 -3.26 -1.19 4.96
CA PHE A 220 -2.15 -1.71 4.16
C PHE A 220 -1.01 -2.33 4.98
N GLY A 221 -0.92 -2.04 6.27
CA GLY A 221 0.10 -2.59 7.18
C GLY A 221 -0.43 -3.62 8.14
N LEU A 222 -1.68 -3.45 8.63
CA LEU A 222 -2.32 -4.39 9.55
C LEU A 222 -3.37 -5.28 8.87
N HIS A 223 -3.72 -4.99 7.61
CA HIS A 223 -4.76 -5.68 6.86
C HIS A 223 -6.13 -5.65 7.54
N HIS A 224 -6.45 -4.55 8.21
CA HIS A 224 -7.79 -4.28 8.71
C HIS A 224 -8.67 -3.81 7.54
N VAL A 225 -9.30 -4.75 6.85
CA VAL A 225 -10.03 -4.50 5.59
C VAL A 225 -11.33 -3.70 5.76
N ASP A 226 -11.70 -3.36 6.98
CA ASP A 226 -12.76 -2.37 7.28
C ASP A 226 -12.21 -0.93 7.39
N ALA A 227 -10.89 -0.75 7.41
CA ALA A 227 -10.30 0.58 7.39
C ALA A 227 -10.58 1.28 6.07
N PHE A 228 -11.07 2.51 6.14
CA PHE A 228 -11.50 3.30 4.98
C PHE A 228 -10.75 4.63 4.94
N PRO A 229 -9.56 4.69 4.32
CA PRO A 229 -8.79 5.93 4.23
C PRO A 229 -9.55 7.00 3.44
N ILE A 230 -9.84 8.13 4.06
CA ILE A 230 -10.51 9.26 3.41
C ILE A 230 -9.51 10.40 3.26
N ASP A 231 -9.04 10.61 2.03
CA ASP A 231 -8.32 11.82 1.64
C ASP A 231 -9.27 12.85 1.04
N THR A 232 -8.73 13.96 0.55
CA THR A 232 -9.53 15.03 -0.05
C THR A 232 -10.32 14.57 -1.27
N HIS A 233 -9.75 13.68 -2.09
CA HIS A 233 -10.38 13.18 -3.31
C HIS A 233 -11.47 12.16 -3.01
N VAL A 234 -11.19 11.22 -2.10
CA VAL A 234 -12.20 10.26 -1.61
C VAL A 234 -13.35 10.99 -0.93
N LYS A 235 -13.06 12.06 -0.17
CA LYS A 235 -14.11 12.88 0.43
C LYS A 235 -15.01 13.52 -0.64
N GLN A 236 -14.41 14.13 -1.68
CA GLN A 236 -15.19 14.72 -2.79
C GLN A 236 -16.04 13.68 -3.52
N LEU A 237 -15.52 12.46 -3.69
CA LEU A 237 -16.27 11.35 -4.28
C LEU A 237 -17.48 10.98 -3.40
N LEU A 238 -17.26 10.82 -2.09
CA LEU A 238 -18.34 10.50 -1.16
C LEU A 238 -19.40 11.60 -1.13
N ASP A 239 -18.99 12.86 -1.07
CA ASP A 239 -19.92 14.01 -1.12
C ASP A 239 -20.73 14.03 -2.43
N LYS A 240 -20.18 13.58 -3.56
CA LYS A 240 -20.82 13.59 -4.87
C LYS A 240 -21.76 12.41 -5.11
N TYR A 241 -21.33 11.20 -4.75
CA TYR A 241 -22.05 9.96 -5.11
C TYR A 241 -22.76 9.30 -3.92
N TYR A 242 -22.39 9.66 -2.70
CA TYR A 242 -22.90 9.08 -1.44
C TYR A 242 -23.33 10.16 -0.46
N SER A 243 -24.07 11.17 -0.94
CA SER A 243 -24.53 12.32 -0.13
C SER A 243 -25.38 11.89 1.07
N ASP A 244 -26.13 10.78 0.94
CA ASP A 244 -26.95 10.21 2.01
C ASP A 244 -26.16 9.29 2.96
N GLY A 245 -24.83 9.18 2.75
CA GLY A 245 -23.91 8.34 3.49
C GLY A 245 -23.54 7.06 2.73
N PHE A 246 -22.29 6.63 2.93
CA PHE A 246 -21.83 5.33 2.42
C PHE A 246 -22.30 4.21 3.35
N ASP A 247 -22.83 3.13 2.80
CA ASP A 247 -23.38 1.99 3.56
C ASP A 247 -22.25 1.06 4.09
N PHE A 248 -21.59 1.50 5.16
CA PHE A 248 -20.54 0.72 5.82
C PHE A 248 -21.04 -0.62 6.38
N GLU A 249 -22.30 -0.71 6.80
CA GLU A 249 -22.84 -1.97 7.35
C GLU A 249 -22.95 -3.03 6.27
N ARG A 250 -23.37 -2.66 5.07
CA ARG A 250 -23.43 -3.54 3.91
C ARG A 250 -22.06 -4.11 3.52
N TYR A 251 -21.03 -3.28 3.61
CA TYR A 251 -19.67 -3.63 3.17
C TYR A 251 -18.74 -3.98 4.35
N LYS A 252 -19.31 -4.30 5.50
CA LYS A 252 -18.53 -4.73 6.67
C LYS A 252 -17.69 -5.96 6.36
N GLY A 253 -16.42 -5.92 6.75
CA GLY A 253 -15.42 -6.95 6.44
C GLY A 253 -14.73 -6.78 5.09
N VAL A 254 -15.14 -5.77 4.26
CA VAL A 254 -14.55 -5.51 2.93
C VAL A 254 -14.51 -4.03 2.57
N ALA A 255 -14.91 -3.12 3.49
CA ALA A 255 -15.06 -1.69 3.20
C ALA A 255 -13.80 -1.05 2.62
N GLY A 256 -12.61 -1.42 3.11
CA GLY A 256 -11.33 -0.92 2.59
C GLY A 256 -10.99 -1.43 1.18
N ILE A 257 -11.44 -2.63 0.82
CA ILE A 257 -11.31 -3.17 -0.54
C ILE A 257 -12.22 -2.38 -1.47
N ILE A 258 -13.46 -2.14 -1.06
CA ILE A 258 -14.42 -1.29 -1.79
C ILE A 258 -13.87 0.12 -1.99
N GLN A 259 -13.27 0.69 -0.94
CA GLN A 259 -12.62 2.00 -1.02
C GLN A 259 -11.52 2.04 -2.08
N GLN A 260 -10.73 0.97 -2.21
CA GLN A 260 -9.68 0.90 -3.23
C GLN A 260 -10.25 0.87 -4.66
N TYR A 261 -11.35 0.19 -4.91
CA TYR A 261 -12.00 0.24 -6.22
C TYR A 261 -12.47 1.66 -6.55
N LEU A 262 -13.14 2.33 -5.59
CA LEU A 262 -13.57 3.71 -5.74
C LEU A 262 -12.39 4.67 -5.96
N PHE A 263 -11.29 4.47 -5.23
CA PHE A 263 -10.08 5.26 -5.35
C PHE A 263 -9.42 5.10 -6.73
N CYS A 264 -9.29 3.88 -7.24
CA CYS A 264 -8.68 3.62 -8.54
C CYS A 264 -9.45 4.27 -9.68
N LEU A 265 -10.79 4.23 -9.65
CA LEU A 265 -11.61 4.92 -10.65
C LEU A 265 -11.39 6.44 -10.63
N LEU A 266 -11.23 7.04 -9.45
CA LEU A 266 -10.98 8.48 -9.30
C LEU A 266 -9.70 8.96 -10.00
N TYR A 267 -8.61 8.20 -9.84
CA TYR A 267 -7.30 8.63 -10.35
C TYR A 267 -7.12 8.42 -11.84
N THR A 268 -8.09 7.81 -12.52
CA THR A 268 -8.09 7.65 -13.99
C THR A 268 -8.96 8.65 -14.72
N SER A 269 -9.91 9.26 -14.02
CA SER A 269 -10.62 10.40 -14.58
C SER A 269 -9.68 11.61 -14.54
N PRO A 270 -9.35 12.25 -15.71
CA PRO A 270 -8.47 13.41 -15.71
C PRO A 270 -9.04 14.46 -14.76
N SER A 271 -8.23 14.88 -13.79
CA SER A 271 -8.62 15.97 -12.90
C SER A 271 -8.91 17.21 -13.74
N PRO A 272 -9.92 18.02 -13.39
CA PRO A 272 -10.14 19.30 -14.06
C PRO A 272 -8.90 20.21 -14.12
N ARG A 273 -7.91 19.97 -13.25
CA ARG A 273 -6.62 20.70 -13.26
C ARG A 273 -5.64 20.16 -14.31
N ASP A 274 -5.73 18.88 -14.68
CA ASP A 274 -4.85 18.29 -15.72
C ASP A 274 -5.29 18.73 -17.13
N VAL A 275 -6.53 19.23 -17.28
CA VAL A 275 -7.07 19.74 -18.54
C VAL A 275 -6.70 21.21 -18.78
N GLU A 276 -6.29 21.97 -17.73
CA GLU A 276 -5.89 23.36 -17.85
C GLU A 276 -4.38 23.55 -18.12
N GLU A 277 -3.56 22.51 -18.02
CA GLU A 277 -2.11 22.54 -18.28
C GLU A 277 -1.70 21.84 -19.59
N SER A 278 -2.62 21.49 -20.48
CA SER A 278 -2.33 20.88 -21.79
C SER A 278 -2.45 21.87 -22.94
#